data_5549de90e3db4d8e4b02fd9511d0a7a3
#
_entry.id   5549de90e3db4d8e4b02fd9511d0a7a3
#
_cell.length_a   1.000
_cell.length_b   1.000
_cell.length_c   1.000
_cell.angle_alpha   90.00
_cell.angle_beta   90.00
_cell.angle_gamma   90.00
#
_symmetry.space_group_name_H-M   'P 1'
#
loop_
_entity.id
_entity.type
_entity.pdbx_description
1 polymer ?
#
loop_
_entity_poly.entity_id
_entity_poly.type
_entity_poly.pdbx_seq_one_letter_code
_entity_poly.pdbx_strand_id
1 'polypeptide(L)'
;MKRRTFLSTSVLAATPVAAAAPGSNPALETRIRRLNLRHTWTTVMSSSQYRDTFFAEYSRDGITGIGEGAPIIRYKESAETNRQAVESIRAWLLEQKPEAFVPLMDQVFRRIEGQFAAKAALDIALLDWNAQKLGVPLWRMFGLDPAAAPATTFSIGIDKAEVIRQKVREAEAFPVLKIKVGLDNDEEVIAAVRSVTKKPLRVDANEGFKSKEEAVAKINWLEKQGVEFIEQPLPAANLEDMNWIRKRVHIPVIADEACLHPPDIPRLAPYFDGVNVKVDKCGGLLEAKRMIEMARALGLKVMLGCMV
;
A
#
# COMPACT_ATOMS: atom_id res chain seq x y z
N MET A 1 -37.87 3.34 8.89
CA MET A 1 -36.71 3.62 8.01
C MET A 1 -36.03 4.90 8.50
N LYS A 2 -34.93 4.77 9.25
CA LYS A 2 -34.14 5.92 9.72
C LYS A 2 -32.90 6.05 8.82
N ARG A 3 -32.79 7.17 8.10
CA ARG A 3 -31.61 7.53 7.30
C ARG A 3 -30.41 7.71 8.23
N ARG A 4 -29.36 6.94 8.03
CA ARG A 4 -28.07 7.13 8.71
C ARG A 4 -27.37 8.34 8.09
N THR A 5 -27.20 9.37 8.91
CA THR A 5 -26.38 10.55 8.60
C THR A 5 -24.92 10.11 8.60
N PHE A 6 -24.27 10.18 7.47
CA PHE A 6 -22.81 10.02 7.36
C PHE A 6 -22.14 11.21 8.04
N LEU A 7 -21.28 10.92 9.00
CA LEU A 7 -20.41 11.90 9.64
C LEU A 7 -19.52 12.57 8.59
N SER A 8 -19.59 13.89 8.52
CA SER A 8 -18.69 14.71 7.73
C SER A 8 -17.28 14.60 8.28
N THR A 9 -16.46 13.78 7.65
CA THR A 9 -15.01 13.90 7.77
C THR A 9 -14.62 15.23 7.15
N SER A 10 -13.93 16.06 7.93
CA SER A 10 -13.28 17.28 7.47
C SER A 10 -12.35 16.95 6.31
N VAL A 11 -12.84 17.13 5.11
CA VAL A 11 -12.01 17.18 3.91
C VAL A 11 -11.09 18.39 4.10
N LEU A 12 -9.81 18.14 4.29
CA LEU A 12 -8.79 19.16 4.10
C LEU A 12 -9.04 19.77 2.72
N ALA A 13 -9.46 21.03 2.71
CA ALA A 13 -9.69 21.76 1.47
C ALA A 13 -8.40 21.69 0.64
N ALA A 14 -8.42 20.87 -0.40
CA ALA A 14 -7.42 20.96 -1.45
C ALA A 14 -7.52 22.39 -2.00
N THR A 15 -6.46 23.18 -1.86
CA THR A 15 -6.35 24.44 -2.58
C THR A 15 -6.61 24.13 -4.06
N PRO A 16 -7.56 24.82 -4.71
CA PRO A 16 -7.81 24.56 -6.12
C PRO A 16 -6.51 24.78 -6.89
N VAL A 17 -5.99 23.72 -7.51
CA VAL A 17 -4.95 23.87 -8.51
C VAL A 17 -5.57 24.68 -9.64
N ALA A 18 -5.02 25.84 -9.91
CA ALA A 18 -5.51 26.69 -11.00
C ALA A 18 -5.47 25.85 -12.29
N ALA A 19 -6.62 25.66 -12.92
CA ALA A 19 -6.69 24.98 -14.20
C ALA A 19 -5.80 25.74 -15.19
N ALA A 20 -4.83 25.06 -15.78
CA ALA A 20 -3.99 25.64 -16.82
C ALA A 20 -4.88 26.03 -18.01
N ALA A 21 -4.60 27.20 -18.62
CA ALA A 21 -5.37 27.69 -19.77
C ALA A 21 -5.29 26.67 -20.94
N PRO A 22 -6.37 26.49 -21.74
CA PRO A 22 -6.35 25.64 -22.92
C PRO A 22 -5.19 26.03 -23.86
N GLY A 23 -4.35 25.04 -24.23
CA GLY A 23 -3.19 25.27 -25.10
C GLY A 23 -1.87 25.55 -24.35
N SER A 24 -1.82 25.41 -23.04
CA SER A 24 -0.55 25.50 -22.28
C SER A 24 0.41 24.35 -22.65
N ASN A 25 1.70 24.68 -22.75
CA ASN A 25 2.75 23.67 -22.92
C ASN A 25 2.68 22.60 -21.80
N PRO A 26 3.03 21.35 -22.12
CA PRO A 26 3.10 20.32 -21.08
C PRO A 26 4.03 20.74 -19.94
N ALA A 27 3.61 20.50 -18.71
CA ALA A 27 4.40 20.79 -17.52
C ALA A 27 4.38 19.58 -16.55
N LEU A 28 5.46 19.43 -15.81
CA LEU A 28 5.58 18.47 -14.75
C LEU A 28 6.12 19.20 -13.52
N GLU A 29 5.37 19.22 -12.45
CA GLU A 29 5.81 19.78 -11.17
C GLU A 29 6.02 18.66 -10.16
N THR A 30 7.07 18.81 -9.35
CA THR A 30 7.41 17.83 -8.31
C THR A 30 7.49 18.52 -6.96
N ARG A 31 6.94 17.87 -5.94
CA ARG A 31 6.94 18.40 -4.57
C ARG A 31 7.22 17.29 -3.56
N ILE A 32 7.88 17.67 -2.46
CA ILE A 32 8.02 16.83 -1.27
C ILE A 32 7.17 17.43 -0.17
N ARG A 33 6.37 16.61 0.49
CA ARG A 33 5.57 17.02 1.63
C ARG A 33 5.85 16.15 2.84
N ARG A 34 6.02 16.79 4.00
CA ARG A 34 6.06 16.10 5.28
C ARG A 34 4.65 15.92 5.81
N LEU A 35 4.28 14.68 6.07
CA LEU A 35 3.05 14.28 6.71
C LEU A 35 3.35 13.90 8.16
N ASN A 36 2.88 14.70 9.11
CA ASN A 36 2.98 14.37 10.53
C ASN A 36 1.92 13.32 10.87
N LEU A 37 2.34 12.24 11.51
CA LEU A 37 1.44 11.16 11.89
C LEU A 37 0.74 11.52 13.21
N ARG A 38 -0.54 11.18 13.32
CA ARG A 38 -1.33 11.40 14.54
C ARG A 38 -0.78 10.63 15.73
N HIS A 39 -0.27 9.42 15.48
CA HIS A 39 0.43 8.57 16.45
C HIS A 39 1.76 8.15 15.86
N THR A 40 2.75 7.92 16.72
CA THR A 40 3.99 7.29 16.30
C THR A 40 3.67 5.94 15.65
N TRP A 41 4.22 5.72 14.46
CA TRP A 41 4.08 4.48 13.72
C TRP A 41 5.27 3.58 13.99
N THR A 42 5.01 2.47 14.68
CA THR A 42 6.05 1.50 15.06
C THR A 42 5.71 0.12 14.51
N THR A 43 6.70 -0.51 13.90
CA THR A 43 6.70 -1.91 13.46
C THR A 43 7.98 -2.57 14.01
N VAL A 44 8.18 -3.85 13.73
CA VAL A 44 9.44 -4.54 14.03
C VAL A 44 10.65 -3.80 13.43
N MET A 45 10.48 -3.17 12.26
CA MET A 45 11.59 -2.60 11.48
C MET A 45 11.94 -1.16 11.83
N SER A 46 10.96 -0.36 12.25
CA SER A 46 11.18 1.09 12.44
C SER A 46 10.10 1.76 13.26
N SER A 47 10.43 2.95 13.77
CA SER A 47 9.50 3.86 14.43
C SER A 47 9.65 5.26 13.86
N SER A 48 8.54 5.96 13.58
CA SER A 48 8.56 7.31 13.03
C SER A 48 7.32 8.10 13.40
N GLN A 49 7.48 9.43 13.53
CA GLN A 49 6.40 10.38 13.79
C GLN A 49 5.94 11.12 12.54
N TYR A 50 6.63 10.95 11.42
CA TYR A 50 6.29 11.60 10.15
C TYR A 50 6.69 10.73 8.96
N ARG A 51 6.20 11.11 7.79
CA ARG A 51 6.64 10.59 6.48
C ARG A 51 6.84 11.75 5.53
N ASP A 52 7.92 11.71 4.78
CA ASP A 52 8.13 12.60 3.64
C ASP A 52 7.67 11.85 2.39
N THR A 53 6.65 12.40 1.70
CA THR A 53 6.08 11.83 0.48
C THR A 53 6.46 12.69 -0.72
N PHE A 54 6.47 12.05 -1.88
CA PHE A 54 6.78 12.67 -3.16
C PHE A 54 5.52 12.83 -3.99
N PHE A 55 5.29 14.02 -4.54
CA PHE A 55 4.18 14.31 -5.45
C PHE A 55 4.69 14.66 -6.85
N ALA A 56 4.03 14.12 -7.87
CA ALA A 56 4.18 14.48 -9.26
C ALA A 56 2.84 15.05 -9.79
N GLU A 57 2.89 16.23 -10.41
CA GLU A 57 1.75 16.87 -11.05
C GLU A 57 2.06 17.04 -12.53
N TYR A 58 1.34 16.31 -13.38
CA TYR A 58 1.47 16.39 -14.83
C TYR A 58 0.34 17.22 -15.39
N SER A 59 0.68 18.32 -16.07
CA SER A 59 -0.28 19.25 -16.66
C SER A 59 -0.13 19.28 -18.18
N ARG A 60 -1.27 19.19 -18.90
CA ARG A 60 -1.35 19.34 -20.35
C ARG A 60 -2.80 19.62 -20.75
N ASP A 61 -3.01 20.42 -21.78
CA ASP A 61 -4.33 20.76 -22.32
C ASP A 61 -5.32 21.31 -21.28
N GLY A 62 -4.84 22.06 -20.29
CA GLY A 62 -5.67 22.61 -19.21
C GLY A 62 -6.10 21.59 -18.14
N ILE A 63 -5.59 20.37 -18.19
CA ILE A 63 -5.85 19.29 -17.21
C ILE A 63 -4.58 19.03 -16.41
N THR A 64 -4.74 18.79 -15.10
CA THR A 64 -3.64 18.38 -14.22
C THR A 64 -3.98 17.06 -13.56
N GLY A 65 -3.17 16.06 -13.83
CA GLY A 65 -3.19 14.78 -13.09
C GLY A 65 -2.18 14.80 -11.95
N ILE A 66 -2.57 14.26 -10.81
CA ILE A 66 -1.79 14.27 -9.56
C ILE A 66 -1.51 12.85 -9.12
N GLY A 67 -0.24 12.56 -8.78
CA GLY A 67 0.17 11.30 -8.19
C GLY A 67 1.05 11.51 -6.97
N GLU A 68 0.94 10.57 -6.02
CA GLU A 68 1.75 10.54 -4.80
C GLU A 68 2.52 9.22 -4.74
N GLY A 69 3.76 9.29 -4.28
CA GLY A 69 4.59 8.16 -3.94
C GLY A 69 5.07 8.25 -2.48
N ALA A 70 4.99 7.14 -1.77
CA ALA A 70 5.40 7.02 -0.37
C ALA A 70 6.64 6.12 -0.23
N PRO A 71 7.85 6.66 -0.47
CA PRO A 71 9.09 5.89 -0.41
C PRO A 71 9.45 5.48 1.00
N ILE A 72 10.10 4.34 1.13
CA ILE A 72 10.65 3.89 2.40
C ILE A 72 12.12 3.43 2.27
N ILE A 73 12.88 3.67 3.32
CA ILE A 73 14.33 3.39 3.39
C ILE A 73 14.64 1.90 3.13
N ARG A 74 13.74 0.99 3.52
CA ARG A 74 13.90 -0.45 3.26
C ARG A 74 14.19 -0.76 1.79
N TYR A 75 13.55 -0.02 0.86
CA TYR A 75 13.76 -0.20 -0.58
C TYR A 75 14.80 0.78 -1.15
N LYS A 76 15.62 1.39 -0.28
CA LYS A 76 16.65 2.37 -0.66
C LYS A 76 16.09 3.60 -1.35
N GLU A 77 14.88 4.00 -0.96
CA GLU A 77 14.17 5.15 -1.52
C GLU A 77 13.92 6.22 -0.45
N SER A 78 13.93 7.47 -0.91
CA SER A 78 13.50 8.65 -0.16
C SER A 78 12.71 9.58 -1.09
N ALA A 79 11.95 10.51 -0.53
CA ALA A 79 11.23 11.50 -1.34
C ALA A 79 12.18 12.33 -2.22
N GLU A 80 13.40 12.59 -1.75
CA GLU A 80 14.42 13.30 -2.52
C GLU A 80 14.99 12.45 -3.67
N THR A 81 15.31 11.17 -3.44
CA THR A 81 15.78 10.30 -4.55
C THR A 81 14.69 10.04 -5.56
N ASN A 82 13.43 9.97 -5.14
CA ASN A 82 12.27 9.90 -6.04
C ASN A 82 12.15 11.17 -6.89
N ARG A 83 12.29 12.35 -6.27
CA ARG A 83 12.28 13.63 -6.99
C ARG A 83 13.39 13.69 -8.03
N GLN A 84 14.62 13.36 -7.67
CA GLN A 84 15.77 13.37 -8.58
C GLN A 84 15.56 12.42 -9.77
N ALA A 85 15.00 11.23 -9.54
CA ALA A 85 14.72 10.26 -10.59
C ALA A 85 13.69 10.80 -11.60
N VAL A 86 12.61 11.43 -11.14
CA VAL A 86 11.61 12.05 -12.03
C VAL A 86 12.18 13.22 -12.77
N GLU A 87 12.96 14.10 -12.10
CA GLU A 87 13.61 15.23 -12.73
C GLU A 87 14.57 14.81 -13.86
N SER A 88 15.28 13.69 -13.68
CA SER A 88 16.22 13.20 -14.70
C SER A 88 15.59 12.84 -16.04
N ILE A 89 14.29 12.52 -16.05
CA ILE A 89 13.53 12.17 -17.26
C ILE A 89 12.52 13.25 -17.67
N ARG A 90 12.44 14.36 -16.93
CA ARG A 90 11.42 15.42 -17.11
C ARG A 90 11.32 15.88 -18.59
N ALA A 91 12.42 16.30 -19.19
CA ALA A 91 12.44 16.83 -20.55
C ALA A 91 11.90 15.78 -21.54
N TRP A 92 12.38 14.56 -21.46
CA TRP A 92 11.90 13.46 -22.30
C TRP A 92 10.40 13.17 -22.08
N LEU A 93 9.93 13.14 -20.82
CA LEU A 93 8.54 12.81 -20.49
C LEU A 93 7.55 13.84 -21.08
N LEU A 94 7.90 15.13 -21.05
CA LEU A 94 7.06 16.22 -21.58
C LEU A 94 6.89 16.16 -23.10
N GLU A 95 7.79 15.51 -23.83
CA GLU A 95 7.70 15.30 -25.27
C GLU A 95 6.79 14.11 -25.65
N GLN A 96 6.43 13.26 -24.67
CA GLN A 96 5.66 12.06 -24.92
C GLN A 96 4.16 12.33 -25.07
N LYS A 97 3.43 11.33 -25.59
CA LYS A 97 1.96 11.34 -25.69
C LYS A 97 1.39 10.62 -24.45
N PRO A 98 0.78 11.36 -23.51
CA PRO A 98 0.29 10.79 -22.25
C PRO A 98 -0.89 9.84 -22.44
N GLU A 99 -1.62 9.92 -23.57
CA GLU A 99 -2.74 9.03 -23.91
C GLU A 99 -2.27 7.58 -24.07
N ALA A 100 -1.03 7.38 -24.51
CA ALA A 100 -0.41 6.05 -24.63
C ALA A 100 0.28 5.65 -23.31
N PHE A 101 -0.40 5.77 -22.19
CA PHE A 101 0.20 5.64 -20.85
C PHE A 101 0.83 4.28 -20.60
N VAL A 102 0.32 3.18 -21.13
CA VAL A 102 0.93 1.84 -20.92
C VAL A 102 2.33 1.75 -21.51
N PRO A 103 2.56 1.93 -22.83
CA PRO A 103 3.92 1.91 -23.39
C PRO A 103 4.78 3.07 -22.89
N LEU A 104 4.18 4.18 -22.45
CA LEU A 104 4.92 5.27 -21.83
C LEU A 104 5.50 4.86 -20.48
N MET A 105 4.70 4.24 -19.61
CA MET A 105 5.17 3.71 -18.33
C MET A 105 6.21 2.59 -18.51
N ASP A 106 6.08 1.72 -19.51
CA ASP A 106 7.12 0.73 -19.84
C ASP A 106 8.46 1.40 -20.16
N GLN A 107 8.45 2.60 -20.77
CA GLN A 107 9.66 3.39 -21.02
C GLN A 107 10.18 4.08 -19.75
N VAL A 108 9.30 4.59 -18.89
CA VAL A 108 9.67 5.14 -17.56
C VAL A 108 10.40 4.07 -16.74
N PHE A 109 9.89 2.84 -16.72
CA PHE A 109 10.52 1.73 -16.01
C PHE A 109 11.94 1.42 -16.51
N ARG A 110 12.20 1.54 -17.79
CA ARG A 110 13.55 1.35 -18.37
C ARG A 110 14.50 2.51 -18.11
N ARG A 111 13.99 3.74 -17.94
CA ARG A 111 14.80 4.95 -17.76
C ARG A 111 15.15 5.25 -16.32
N ILE A 112 14.27 4.87 -15.40
CA ILE A 112 14.49 5.02 -13.96
C ILE A 112 14.85 3.65 -13.39
N GLU A 113 16.04 3.51 -12.83
CA GLU A 113 16.43 2.34 -12.06
C GLU A 113 15.90 2.45 -10.63
N GLY A 114 15.33 1.37 -10.07
CA GLY A 114 14.70 1.40 -8.74
C GLY A 114 13.60 2.46 -8.65
N GLN A 115 13.55 3.19 -7.54
CA GLN A 115 12.67 4.34 -7.29
C GLN A 115 11.20 4.05 -7.64
N PHE A 116 10.65 2.96 -7.12
CA PHE A 116 9.31 2.47 -7.46
C PHE A 116 8.20 3.41 -6.97
N ALA A 117 8.40 4.08 -5.83
CA ALA A 117 7.46 5.10 -5.38
C ALA A 117 7.42 6.30 -6.33
N ALA A 118 8.55 6.68 -6.97
CA ALA A 118 8.55 7.72 -8.00
C ALA A 118 7.78 7.28 -9.25
N LYS A 119 7.96 6.03 -9.69
CA LYS A 119 7.19 5.44 -10.80
C LYS A 119 5.71 5.40 -10.49
N ALA A 120 5.34 5.04 -9.26
CA ALA A 120 3.96 5.04 -8.80
C ALA A 120 3.34 6.44 -8.87
N ALA A 121 4.04 7.46 -8.42
CA ALA A 121 3.57 8.84 -8.54
C ALA A 121 3.36 9.27 -9.99
N LEU A 122 4.28 8.93 -10.91
CA LEU A 122 4.12 9.23 -12.34
C LEU A 122 2.97 8.45 -12.98
N ASP A 123 2.86 7.15 -12.69
CA ASP A 123 1.77 6.29 -13.19
C ASP A 123 0.41 6.83 -12.77
N ILE A 124 0.25 7.18 -11.49
CA ILE A 124 -0.99 7.75 -10.94
C ILE A 124 -1.28 9.10 -11.60
N ALA A 125 -0.29 10.00 -11.73
CA ALA A 125 -0.49 11.32 -12.34
C ALA A 125 -0.92 11.21 -13.82
N LEU A 126 -0.30 10.30 -14.59
CA LEU A 126 -0.66 10.09 -15.99
C LEU A 126 -2.04 9.43 -16.13
N LEU A 127 -2.37 8.48 -15.27
CA LEU A 127 -3.70 7.85 -15.28
C LEU A 127 -4.79 8.83 -14.84
N ASP A 128 -4.54 9.67 -13.84
CA ASP A 128 -5.47 10.70 -13.39
C ASP A 128 -5.70 11.73 -14.50
N TRP A 129 -4.64 12.19 -15.18
CA TRP A 129 -4.76 13.07 -16.35
C TRP A 129 -5.63 12.42 -17.44
N ASN A 130 -5.39 11.16 -17.77
CA ASN A 130 -6.16 10.44 -18.80
C ASN A 130 -7.63 10.27 -18.41
N ALA A 131 -7.91 9.94 -17.17
CA ALA A 131 -9.28 9.79 -16.67
C ALA A 131 -10.05 11.11 -16.74
N GLN A 132 -9.42 12.22 -16.35
CA GLN A 132 -9.99 13.57 -16.48
C GLN A 132 -10.20 13.94 -17.95
N LYS A 133 -9.25 13.65 -18.83
CA LYS A 133 -9.38 13.90 -20.29
C LYS A 133 -10.55 13.15 -20.91
N LEU A 134 -10.80 11.91 -20.46
CA LEU A 134 -11.93 11.09 -20.88
C LEU A 134 -13.26 11.47 -20.18
N GLY A 135 -13.22 12.29 -19.14
CA GLY A 135 -14.40 12.68 -18.37
C GLY A 135 -14.98 11.52 -17.53
N VAL A 136 -14.14 10.54 -17.12
CA VAL A 136 -14.56 9.38 -16.34
C VAL A 136 -13.64 9.16 -15.12
N PRO A 137 -14.13 8.61 -14.00
CA PRO A 137 -13.27 8.23 -12.89
C PRO A 137 -12.42 7.00 -13.26
N LEU A 138 -11.24 6.84 -12.62
CA LEU A 138 -10.31 5.74 -12.90
C LEU A 138 -10.94 4.36 -12.80
N TRP A 139 -11.80 4.11 -11.79
CA TRP A 139 -12.46 2.81 -11.65
C TRP A 139 -13.30 2.45 -12.88
N ARG A 140 -13.98 3.44 -13.51
CA ARG A 140 -14.73 3.24 -14.74
C ARG A 140 -13.81 2.99 -15.94
N MET A 141 -12.68 3.71 -16.01
CA MET A 141 -11.68 3.50 -17.06
C MET A 141 -11.10 2.08 -17.01
N PHE A 142 -10.95 1.50 -15.81
CA PHE A 142 -10.54 0.11 -15.61
C PHE A 142 -11.69 -0.91 -15.67
N GLY A 143 -12.93 -0.49 -15.89
CA GLY A 143 -14.10 -1.40 -15.96
C GLY A 143 -14.46 -2.03 -14.62
N LEU A 144 -14.19 -1.32 -13.50
CA LEU A 144 -14.43 -1.82 -12.14
C LEU A 144 -15.78 -1.34 -11.60
N ASP A 145 -16.33 -2.07 -10.63
CA ASP A 145 -17.51 -1.67 -9.87
C ASP A 145 -17.08 -1.22 -8.46
N PRO A 146 -17.26 0.05 -8.07
CA PRO A 146 -16.92 0.53 -6.74
C PRO A 146 -17.72 -0.14 -5.62
N ALA A 147 -18.90 -0.70 -5.91
CA ALA A 147 -19.70 -1.45 -4.93
C ALA A 147 -19.06 -2.80 -4.55
N ALA A 148 -18.18 -3.33 -5.42
CA ALA A 148 -17.41 -4.55 -5.17
C ALA A 148 -16.11 -4.30 -4.41
N ALA A 149 -15.81 -3.06 -3.99
CA ALA A 149 -14.62 -2.75 -3.23
C ALA A 149 -14.62 -3.50 -1.87
N PRO A 150 -13.52 -4.17 -1.51
CA PRO A 150 -13.43 -4.86 -0.24
C PRO A 150 -13.45 -3.87 0.93
N ALA A 151 -13.83 -4.35 2.11
CA ALA A 151 -13.78 -3.57 3.33
C ALA A 151 -12.32 -3.18 3.63
N THR A 152 -12.09 -1.89 3.89
CA THR A 152 -10.79 -1.40 4.32
C THR A 152 -10.51 -1.78 5.77
N THR A 153 -9.24 -1.95 6.12
CA THR A 153 -8.77 -2.15 7.49
C THR A 153 -8.12 -0.88 8.01
N PHE A 154 -8.15 -0.69 9.33
CA PHE A 154 -7.31 0.30 10.00
C PHE A 154 -6.12 -0.39 10.64
N SER A 155 -4.91 0.09 10.36
CA SER A 155 -3.66 -0.50 10.89
C SER A 155 -3.26 0.15 12.21
N ILE A 156 -2.94 -0.68 13.20
CA ILE A 156 -2.47 -0.27 14.52
C ILE A 156 -1.03 -0.74 14.69
N GLY A 157 -0.11 0.23 14.79
CA GLY A 157 1.30 -0.03 15.06
C GLY A 157 1.53 -0.45 16.51
N ILE A 158 2.68 -1.08 16.75
CA ILE A 158 3.13 -1.52 18.09
C ILE A 158 3.26 -0.31 19.00
N ASP A 159 2.74 -0.43 20.24
CA ASP A 159 2.81 0.62 21.26
C ASP A 159 2.52 0.03 22.65
N LYS A 160 2.54 0.88 23.68
CA LYS A 160 2.08 0.51 25.02
C LYS A 160 0.60 0.19 25.02
N ALA A 161 0.16 -0.74 25.87
CA ALA A 161 -1.22 -1.24 25.93
C ALA A 161 -2.28 -0.13 25.99
N GLU A 162 -2.03 0.95 26.75
CA GLU A 162 -2.98 2.07 26.86
C GLU A 162 -3.15 2.83 25.56
N VAL A 163 -2.05 3.09 24.84
CA VAL A 163 -2.06 3.76 23.53
C VAL A 163 -2.74 2.87 22.48
N ILE A 164 -2.50 1.55 22.54
CA ILE A 164 -3.19 0.58 21.67
C ILE A 164 -4.70 0.63 21.90
N ARG A 165 -5.16 0.61 23.17
CA ARG A 165 -6.59 0.74 23.50
C ARG A 165 -7.19 2.03 22.94
N GLN A 166 -6.44 3.15 23.03
CA GLN A 166 -6.88 4.42 22.46
C GLN A 166 -7.02 4.34 20.93
N LYS A 167 -5.99 3.85 20.23
CA LYS A 167 -5.98 3.67 18.77
C LYS A 167 -7.15 2.79 18.30
N VAL A 168 -7.46 1.71 19.04
CA VAL A 168 -8.61 0.83 18.76
C VAL A 168 -9.94 1.56 18.87
N ARG A 169 -10.14 2.41 19.91
CA ARG A 169 -11.36 3.23 20.04
C ARG A 169 -11.47 4.24 18.89
N GLU A 170 -10.38 4.89 18.52
CA GLU A 170 -10.34 5.84 17.38
C GLU A 170 -10.69 5.17 16.04
N ALA A 171 -10.41 3.86 15.93
CA ALA A 171 -10.69 3.05 14.75
C ALA A 171 -12.08 2.40 14.75
N GLU A 172 -13.03 2.87 15.58
CA GLU A 172 -14.36 2.24 15.71
C GLU A 172 -15.13 2.17 14.39
N ALA A 173 -14.97 3.15 13.52
CA ALA A 173 -15.65 3.20 12.22
C ALA A 173 -15.19 2.11 11.23
N PHE A 174 -14.03 1.50 11.46
CA PHE A 174 -13.47 0.49 10.56
C PHE A 174 -13.98 -0.90 10.95
N PRO A 175 -14.44 -1.71 9.97
CA PRO A 175 -15.02 -3.03 10.26
C PRO A 175 -13.98 -4.07 10.68
N VAL A 176 -12.73 -3.91 10.28
CA VAL A 176 -11.62 -4.84 10.51
C VAL A 176 -10.39 -4.05 10.92
N LEU A 177 -9.59 -4.60 11.84
CA LEU A 177 -8.32 -4.00 12.28
C LEU A 177 -7.14 -4.86 11.84
N LYS A 178 -6.05 -4.21 11.41
CA LYS A 178 -4.75 -4.84 11.16
C LYS A 178 -3.80 -4.48 12.28
N ILE A 179 -3.23 -5.47 12.95
CA ILE A 179 -2.36 -5.28 14.12
C ILE A 179 -0.93 -5.66 13.77
N LYS A 180 0.01 -4.78 14.09
CA LYS A 180 1.43 -5.09 13.98
C LYS A 180 1.86 -5.94 15.18
N VAL A 181 2.53 -7.06 14.87
CA VAL A 181 3.09 -8.03 15.82
C VAL A 181 4.52 -8.37 15.42
N GLY A 182 5.16 -9.33 16.08
CA GLY A 182 6.50 -9.82 15.76
C GLY A 182 7.56 -9.38 16.78
N LEU A 183 7.14 -8.86 17.92
CA LEU A 183 8.00 -8.61 19.08
C LEU A 183 7.64 -9.53 20.25
N ASP A 184 8.44 -9.50 21.31
CA ASP A 184 8.22 -10.34 22.49
C ASP A 184 6.95 -9.98 23.29
N ASN A 185 6.30 -8.84 22.99
CA ASN A 185 5.08 -8.35 23.66
C ASN A 185 3.78 -8.59 22.86
N ASP A 186 3.75 -9.48 21.88
CA ASP A 186 2.59 -9.72 21.01
C ASP A 186 1.33 -10.08 21.81
N GLU A 187 1.47 -10.86 22.89
CA GLU A 187 0.34 -11.26 23.72
C GLU A 187 -0.30 -10.08 24.45
N GLU A 188 0.54 -9.16 24.97
CA GLU A 188 0.07 -7.93 25.59
C GLU A 188 -0.64 -7.01 24.57
N VAL A 189 -0.08 -6.89 23.37
CA VAL A 189 -0.66 -6.11 22.26
C VAL A 189 -2.06 -6.65 21.90
N ILE A 190 -2.19 -7.96 21.67
CA ILE A 190 -3.46 -8.58 21.29
C ILE A 190 -4.47 -8.52 22.45
N ALA A 191 -4.03 -8.74 23.69
CA ALA A 191 -4.88 -8.60 24.88
C ALA A 191 -5.42 -7.17 25.04
N ALA A 192 -4.58 -6.14 24.78
CA ALA A 192 -4.99 -4.76 24.79
C ALA A 192 -6.04 -4.47 23.72
N VAL A 193 -5.89 -4.98 22.49
CA VAL A 193 -6.87 -4.87 21.42
C VAL A 193 -8.18 -5.56 21.82
N ARG A 194 -8.12 -6.81 22.28
CA ARG A 194 -9.30 -7.62 22.64
C ARG A 194 -10.05 -7.09 23.85
N SER A 195 -9.39 -6.33 24.73
CA SER A 195 -10.07 -5.65 25.86
C SER A 195 -11.03 -4.55 25.38
N VAL A 196 -10.90 -4.06 24.14
CA VAL A 196 -11.71 -2.95 23.58
C VAL A 196 -12.67 -3.46 22.49
N THR A 197 -12.31 -4.46 21.70
CA THR A 197 -13.09 -4.86 20.53
C THR A 197 -13.13 -6.36 20.28
N LYS A 198 -14.25 -6.83 19.70
CA LYS A 198 -14.42 -8.19 19.16
C LYS A 198 -14.35 -8.24 17.64
N LYS A 199 -13.99 -7.14 16.96
CA LYS A 199 -13.87 -7.08 15.50
C LYS A 199 -12.89 -8.14 14.97
N PRO A 200 -13.06 -8.60 13.71
CA PRO A 200 -12.06 -9.41 13.03
C PRO A 200 -10.71 -8.72 13.06
N LEU A 201 -9.65 -9.49 13.27
CA LEU A 201 -8.28 -9.00 13.26
C LEU A 201 -7.50 -9.64 12.11
N ARG A 202 -6.61 -8.85 11.54
CA ARG A 202 -5.55 -9.28 10.65
C ARG A 202 -4.24 -8.90 11.29
N VAL A 203 -3.21 -9.71 11.14
CA VAL A 203 -1.93 -9.40 11.76
C VAL A 203 -0.81 -9.36 10.74
N ASP A 204 0.19 -8.56 11.02
CA ASP A 204 1.37 -8.41 10.22
C ASP A 204 2.61 -8.45 11.12
N ALA A 205 3.42 -9.48 10.91
CA ALA A 205 4.62 -9.72 11.69
C ALA A 205 5.85 -8.99 11.14
N ASN A 206 5.78 -8.42 9.94
CA ASN A 206 6.89 -7.73 9.28
C ASN A 206 8.24 -8.46 9.43
N GLU A 207 8.25 -9.77 9.13
CA GLU A 207 9.44 -10.64 9.24
C GLU A 207 9.95 -10.87 10.68
N GLY A 208 9.13 -10.58 11.71
CA GLY A 208 9.60 -10.47 13.10
C GLY A 208 9.79 -11.80 13.84
N PHE A 209 9.25 -12.94 13.38
CA PHE A 209 9.44 -14.20 14.07
C PHE A 209 10.82 -14.80 13.80
N LYS A 210 11.40 -15.44 14.82
CA LYS A 210 12.80 -15.88 14.83
C LYS A 210 13.02 -17.24 14.16
N SER A 211 11.96 -18.11 14.15
CA SER A 211 12.02 -19.45 13.55
C SER A 211 10.65 -19.87 13.02
N LYS A 212 10.62 -20.88 12.18
CA LYS A 212 9.37 -21.47 11.67
C LYS A 212 8.55 -22.14 12.75
N GLU A 213 9.20 -22.70 13.77
CA GLU A 213 8.56 -23.33 14.93
C GLU A 213 7.85 -22.26 15.77
N GLU A 214 8.53 -21.17 16.08
CA GLU A 214 7.94 -20.01 16.75
C GLU A 214 6.76 -19.45 15.93
N ALA A 215 6.95 -19.27 14.63
CA ALA A 215 5.91 -18.77 13.74
C ALA A 215 4.64 -19.66 13.80
N VAL A 216 4.76 -20.96 13.71
CA VAL A 216 3.62 -21.89 13.82
C VAL A 216 2.94 -21.80 15.19
N ALA A 217 3.72 -21.75 16.29
CA ALA A 217 3.17 -21.61 17.64
C ALA A 217 2.38 -20.29 17.79
N LYS A 218 2.97 -19.17 17.35
CA LYS A 218 2.35 -17.84 17.39
C LYS A 218 1.11 -17.75 16.49
N ILE A 219 1.16 -18.29 15.29
CA ILE A 219 0.02 -18.26 14.34
C ILE A 219 -1.16 -19.08 14.89
N ASN A 220 -0.92 -20.27 15.44
CA ASN A 220 -1.96 -21.09 16.06
C ASN A 220 -2.56 -20.43 17.32
N TRP A 221 -1.77 -19.65 18.04
CA TRP A 221 -2.27 -18.86 19.15
C TRP A 221 -3.11 -17.67 18.65
N LEU A 222 -2.65 -16.94 17.63
CA LEU A 222 -3.36 -15.81 17.00
C LEU A 222 -4.70 -16.26 16.40
N GLU A 223 -4.78 -17.42 15.78
CA GLU A 223 -6.03 -18.01 15.28
C GLU A 223 -7.08 -18.11 16.38
N LYS A 224 -6.70 -18.59 17.59
CA LYS A 224 -7.59 -18.66 18.76
C LYS A 224 -8.03 -17.28 19.28
N GLN A 225 -7.30 -16.22 18.91
CA GLN A 225 -7.68 -14.82 19.20
C GLN A 225 -8.60 -14.21 18.11
N GLY A 226 -9.06 -15.01 17.13
CA GLY A 226 -9.94 -14.55 16.05
C GLY A 226 -9.22 -13.75 14.98
N VAL A 227 -7.96 -14.07 14.69
CA VAL A 227 -7.19 -13.51 13.58
C VAL A 227 -7.56 -14.25 12.29
N GLU A 228 -7.84 -13.48 11.22
CA GLU A 228 -8.27 -14.02 9.92
C GLU A 228 -7.12 -14.49 9.04
N PHE A 229 -5.96 -13.83 9.12
CA PHE A 229 -4.75 -14.20 8.40
C PHE A 229 -3.50 -13.56 9.03
N ILE A 230 -2.33 -14.09 8.67
CA ILE A 230 -1.02 -13.51 9.00
C ILE A 230 -0.26 -13.06 7.78
N GLU A 231 0.40 -11.90 7.89
CA GLU A 231 1.26 -11.33 6.85
C GLU A 231 2.72 -11.44 7.25
N GLN A 232 3.55 -11.89 6.33
CA GLN A 232 5.01 -12.03 6.37
C GLN A 232 5.61 -12.40 7.73
N PRO A 233 5.41 -13.63 8.22
CA PRO A 233 5.91 -14.04 9.54
C PRO A 233 7.44 -14.14 9.61
N LEU A 234 8.10 -14.58 8.53
CA LEU A 234 9.56 -14.74 8.45
C LEU A 234 10.19 -13.86 7.37
N PRO A 235 11.52 -13.65 7.40
CA PRO A 235 12.24 -12.95 6.35
C PRO A 235 11.89 -13.42 4.93
N ALA A 236 11.78 -12.47 4.00
CA ALA A 236 11.36 -12.71 2.61
C ALA A 236 12.19 -13.77 1.86
N ALA A 237 13.45 -13.99 2.27
CA ALA A 237 14.32 -15.00 1.70
C ALA A 237 14.02 -16.44 2.16
N ASN A 238 13.26 -16.63 3.25
CA ASN A 238 13.05 -17.94 3.89
C ASN A 238 11.85 -18.70 3.28
N LEU A 239 11.81 -18.85 1.97
CA LEU A 239 10.64 -19.41 1.26
C LEU A 239 10.31 -20.85 1.66
N GLU A 240 11.32 -21.71 1.83
CA GLU A 240 11.07 -23.11 2.22
C GLU A 240 10.46 -23.21 3.62
N ASP A 241 10.89 -22.36 4.55
CA ASP A 241 10.30 -22.28 5.88
C ASP A 241 8.85 -21.74 5.81
N MET A 242 8.55 -20.84 4.89
CA MET A 242 7.18 -20.37 4.65
C MET A 242 6.27 -21.51 4.16
N ASN A 243 6.73 -22.35 3.23
CA ASN A 243 6.00 -23.56 2.82
C ASN A 243 5.78 -24.53 3.97
N TRP A 244 6.78 -24.69 4.84
CA TRP A 244 6.68 -25.54 6.02
C TRP A 244 5.63 -25.03 7.02
N ILE A 245 5.58 -23.69 7.26
CA ILE A 245 4.59 -23.01 8.10
C ILE A 245 3.20 -23.20 7.51
N ARG A 246 3.01 -22.84 6.23
CA ARG A 246 1.73 -22.91 5.52
C ARG A 246 1.04 -24.26 5.67
N LYS A 247 1.80 -25.36 5.68
CA LYS A 247 1.27 -26.71 5.84
C LYS A 247 0.85 -27.08 7.28
N ARG A 248 1.10 -26.18 8.26
CA ARG A 248 0.91 -26.46 9.70
C ARG A 248 0.02 -25.45 10.42
N VAL A 249 -0.48 -24.47 9.67
CA VAL A 249 -1.41 -23.46 10.18
C VAL A 249 -2.70 -23.47 9.36
N HIS A 250 -3.80 -22.97 9.92
CA HIS A 250 -5.12 -23.01 9.25
C HIS A 250 -5.49 -21.64 8.67
N ILE A 251 -5.02 -20.55 9.27
CA ILE A 251 -5.27 -19.20 8.71
C ILE A 251 -4.29 -18.91 7.56
N PRO A 252 -4.75 -18.18 6.51
CA PRO A 252 -3.92 -17.87 5.36
C PRO A 252 -2.63 -17.13 5.72
N VAL A 253 -1.56 -17.44 5.01
CA VAL A 253 -0.27 -16.76 5.11
C VAL A 253 -0.07 -15.90 3.87
N ILE A 254 0.11 -14.58 4.06
CA ILE A 254 0.16 -13.57 3.00
C ILE A 254 1.59 -13.04 2.86
N ALA A 255 2.11 -12.99 1.64
CA ALA A 255 3.42 -12.38 1.34
C ALA A 255 3.31 -10.86 1.27
N ASP A 256 4.19 -10.12 1.95
CA ASP A 256 4.37 -8.68 1.82
C ASP A 256 5.78 -8.32 1.32
N GLU A 257 6.77 -8.45 2.17
CA GLU A 257 8.16 -8.11 1.84
C GLU A 257 8.76 -9.02 0.76
N ALA A 258 8.24 -10.24 0.63
CA ALA A 258 8.64 -11.17 -0.43
C ALA A 258 8.01 -10.85 -1.80
N CYS A 259 6.93 -10.04 -1.84
CA CYS A 259 6.15 -9.72 -3.04
C CYS A 259 6.30 -8.25 -3.41
N LEU A 260 7.18 -7.94 -4.35
CA LEU A 260 7.48 -6.57 -4.76
C LEU A 260 6.97 -6.27 -6.18
N HIS A 261 7.18 -7.20 -7.13
CA HIS A 261 6.97 -6.97 -8.55
C HIS A 261 6.23 -8.13 -9.22
N PRO A 262 5.68 -7.95 -10.43
CA PRO A 262 4.94 -9.01 -11.14
C PRO A 262 5.67 -10.35 -11.23
N PRO A 263 7.00 -10.45 -11.50
CA PRO A 263 7.69 -11.74 -11.54
C PRO A 263 7.70 -12.50 -10.20
N ASP A 264 7.47 -11.83 -9.08
CA ASP A 264 7.40 -12.49 -7.78
C ASP A 264 6.16 -13.38 -7.64
N ILE A 265 5.05 -13.00 -8.30
CA ILE A 265 3.75 -13.69 -8.14
C ILE A 265 3.85 -15.19 -8.42
N PRO A 266 4.31 -15.67 -9.60
CA PRO A 266 4.44 -17.10 -9.86
C PRO A 266 5.47 -17.77 -8.95
N ARG A 267 6.54 -17.08 -8.58
CA ARG A 267 7.57 -17.60 -7.67
C ARG A 267 7.03 -17.87 -6.26
N LEU A 268 6.10 -17.03 -5.79
CA LEU A 268 5.55 -17.11 -4.43
C LEU A 268 4.34 -18.05 -4.28
N ALA A 269 3.68 -18.39 -5.38
CA ALA A 269 2.47 -19.21 -5.35
C ALA A 269 2.61 -20.56 -4.60
N PRO A 270 3.77 -21.25 -4.61
CA PRO A 270 3.94 -22.48 -3.82
C PRO A 270 4.08 -22.23 -2.31
N TYR A 271 4.44 -21.02 -1.90
CA TYR A 271 4.89 -20.70 -0.54
C TYR A 271 3.87 -19.94 0.31
N PHE A 272 2.91 -19.25 -0.32
CA PHE A 272 1.93 -18.39 0.33
C PHE A 272 0.51 -18.68 -0.15
N ASP A 273 -0.49 -18.33 0.66
CA ASP A 273 -1.91 -18.41 0.29
C ASP A 273 -2.40 -17.15 -0.42
N GLY A 274 -1.62 -16.09 -0.35
CA GLY A 274 -1.92 -14.81 -0.97
C GLY A 274 -0.76 -13.84 -0.94
N VAL A 275 -0.99 -12.67 -1.53
CA VAL A 275 0.01 -11.61 -1.69
C VAL A 275 -0.56 -10.25 -1.29
N ASN A 276 0.27 -9.41 -0.70
CA ASN A 276 -0.02 -8.00 -0.43
C ASN A 276 0.60 -7.13 -1.53
N VAL A 277 -0.22 -6.70 -2.47
CA VAL A 277 0.17 -5.77 -3.52
C VAL A 277 0.15 -4.35 -2.96
N LYS A 278 1.24 -3.61 -3.11
CA LYS A 278 1.34 -2.18 -2.75
C LYS A 278 1.81 -1.39 -3.96
N VAL A 279 1.08 -0.33 -4.29
CA VAL A 279 1.34 0.52 -5.46
C VAL A 279 2.75 1.08 -5.45
N ASP A 280 3.23 1.52 -4.29
CA ASP A 280 4.59 2.05 -4.12
C ASP A 280 5.70 1.00 -4.24
N LYS A 281 5.41 -0.28 -3.97
CA LYS A 281 6.38 -1.37 -4.18
C LYS A 281 6.50 -1.74 -5.65
N CYS A 282 5.38 -1.87 -6.34
CA CYS A 282 5.38 -2.34 -7.71
C CYS A 282 5.56 -1.23 -8.76
N GLY A 283 5.41 0.04 -8.37
CA GLY A 283 5.67 1.18 -9.24
C GLY A 283 4.46 1.72 -9.99
N GLY A 284 3.23 1.49 -9.48
CA GLY A 284 2.04 2.12 -10.01
C GLY A 284 0.81 1.21 -10.05
N LEU A 285 -0.32 1.79 -10.44
CA LEU A 285 -1.61 1.09 -10.57
C LEU A 285 -1.61 0.08 -11.72
N LEU A 286 -0.88 0.36 -12.81
CA LEU A 286 -0.76 -0.58 -13.93
C LEU A 286 -0.06 -1.87 -13.52
N GLU A 287 1.07 -1.77 -12.81
CA GLU A 287 1.78 -2.95 -12.30
C GLU A 287 0.97 -3.66 -11.21
N ALA A 288 0.32 -2.91 -10.31
CA ALA A 288 -0.57 -3.48 -9.30
C ALA A 288 -1.70 -4.30 -9.95
N LYS A 289 -2.32 -3.78 -11.01
CA LYS A 289 -3.36 -4.51 -11.77
C LYS A 289 -2.80 -5.79 -12.38
N ARG A 290 -1.62 -5.76 -13.03
CA ARG A 290 -0.94 -6.96 -13.56
C ARG A 290 -0.72 -8.01 -12.48
N MET A 291 -0.20 -7.60 -11.31
CA MET A 291 0.02 -8.49 -10.16
C MET A 291 -1.27 -9.12 -9.64
N ILE A 292 -2.34 -8.34 -9.53
CA ILE A 292 -3.66 -8.83 -9.09
C ILE A 292 -4.20 -9.89 -10.05
N GLU A 293 -4.12 -9.65 -11.36
CA GLU A 293 -4.59 -10.59 -12.39
C GLU A 293 -3.78 -11.88 -12.37
N MET A 294 -2.44 -11.79 -12.26
CA MET A 294 -1.57 -12.95 -12.14
C MET A 294 -1.85 -13.76 -10.87
N ALA A 295 -1.99 -13.07 -9.73
CA ALA A 295 -2.28 -13.72 -8.46
C ALA A 295 -3.62 -14.49 -8.51
N ARG A 296 -4.67 -13.86 -9.05
CA ARG A 296 -5.98 -14.50 -9.22
C ARG A 296 -5.93 -15.71 -10.16
N ALA A 297 -5.19 -15.61 -11.27
CA ALA A 297 -5.00 -16.72 -12.20
C ALA A 297 -4.30 -17.93 -11.56
N LEU A 298 -3.46 -17.69 -10.55
CA LEU A 298 -2.77 -18.74 -9.78
C LEU A 298 -3.54 -19.15 -8.50
N GLY A 299 -4.77 -18.67 -8.30
CA GLY A 299 -5.60 -19.01 -7.14
C GLY A 299 -5.14 -18.37 -5.82
N LEU A 300 -4.24 -17.38 -5.86
CA LEU A 300 -3.79 -16.65 -4.68
C LEU A 300 -4.82 -15.62 -4.20
N LYS A 301 -4.97 -15.49 -2.90
CA LYS A 301 -5.68 -14.36 -2.29
C LYS A 301 -4.92 -13.06 -2.54
N VAL A 302 -5.65 -11.96 -2.69
CA VAL A 302 -5.04 -10.64 -2.91
C VAL A 302 -5.47 -9.68 -1.82
N MET A 303 -4.50 -8.99 -1.26
CA MET A 303 -4.67 -7.85 -0.40
C MET A 303 -4.04 -6.63 -1.08
N LEU A 304 -4.69 -5.46 -0.98
CA LEU A 304 -4.10 -4.17 -1.30
C LEU A 304 -3.64 -3.50 -0.02
N GLY A 305 -2.34 -3.36 0.12
CA GLY A 305 -1.74 -2.61 1.21
C GLY A 305 -1.33 -1.21 0.81
N CYS A 306 -0.81 -0.47 1.79
CA CYS A 306 -0.23 0.85 1.58
C CYS A 306 1.07 0.99 2.38
N MET A 307 1.80 2.05 2.07
CA MET A 307 2.85 2.59 2.95
C MET A 307 2.24 3.57 3.95
N VAL A 308 3.01 3.98 4.93
CA VAL A 308 2.62 5.00 5.93
C VAL A 308 3.45 6.25 5.70
#